data_6e50bb138cc95f01462ac5ecd559483a
#
_entry.id   6e50bb138cc95f01462ac5ecd559483a
#
_cell.length_a   1.000
_cell.length_b   1.000
_cell.length_c   1.000
_cell.angle_alpha   90.00
_cell.angle_beta   90.00
_cell.angle_gamma   90.00
#
_symmetry.space_group_name_H-M   'P 1'
#
loop_
_entity.id
_entity.type
_entity.pdbx_description
1 polymer ?
#
loop_
_entity_poly.entity_id
_entity_poly.type
_entity_poly.pdbx_seq_one_letter_code
_entity_poly.pdbx_strand_id
1 'polypeptide(L)'
;MKIGLLEDNPAILDYMTTALQMAGYSVEAHTTSASLLDSLLTGEDLADPLPYDVVIVDLLLPGNMPGLAAIEHIHQLISPKRLPIIIISACSQVELEQVKEKLPDVPVLRKPFKMNTLLQLIEKMKPS
;
A
#
# COMPACT_ATOMS: atom_id res chain seq x y z
N MET A 1 9.03 -8.93 8.63
CA MET A 1 8.40 -7.71 8.13
C MET A 1 6.92 -7.95 7.92
N LYS A 2 6.10 -7.03 8.37
CA LYS A 2 4.65 -7.11 8.19
C LYS A 2 4.17 -6.09 7.18
N ILE A 3 3.30 -6.53 6.24
CA ILE A 3 2.80 -5.72 5.13
C ILE A 3 1.30 -5.54 5.26
N GLY A 4 0.85 -4.28 5.17
CA GLY A 4 -0.56 -3.95 4.99
C GLY A 4 -0.86 -3.90 3.50
N LEU A 5 -1.92 -4.57 3.06
CA LEU A 5 -2.29 -4.63 1.65
C LEU A 5 -3.72 -4.16 1.47
N LEU A 6 -3.90 -3.14 0.62
CA LEU A 6 -5.22 -2.62 0.27
C LEU A 6 -5.55 -2.96 -1.18
N GLU A 7 -6.46 -3.91 -1.38
CA GLU A 7 -6.91 -4.39 -2.69
C GLU A 7 -8.34 -4.90 -2.55
N ASP A 8 -9.23 -4.50 -3.45
CA ASP A 8 -10.64 -4.90 -3.38
C ASP A 8 -10.98 -6.14 -4.24
N ASN A 9 -10.15 -6.48 -5.22
CA ASN A 9 -10.40 -7.66 -6.06
C ASN A 9 -9.96 -8.92 -5.32
N PRO A 10 -10.88 -9.85 -5.01
CA PRO A 10 -10.55 -11.04 -4.20
C PRO A 10 -9.48 -11.93 -4.81
N ALA A 11 -9.49 -12.10 -6.14
CA ALA A 11 -8.51 -12.95 -6.82
C ALA A 11 -7.11 -12.36 -6.77
N ILE A 12 -6.99 -11.04 -6.97
CA ILE A 12 -5.71 -10.33 -6.89
C ILE A 12 -5.21 -10.31 -5.45
N LEU A 13 -6.10 -10.04 -4.51
CA LEU A 13 -5.78 -10.03 -3.09
C LEU A 13 -5.22 -11.38 -2.64
N ASP A 14 -5.88 -12.47 -3.03
CA ASP A 14 -5.46 -13.83 -2.70
C ASP A 14 -4.09 -14.16 -3.31
N TYR A 15 -3.92 -13.83 -4.58
CA TYR A 15 -2.66 -14.04 -5.28
C TYR A 15 -1.50 -13.28 -4.62
N MET A 16 -1.69 -12.01 -4.34
CA MET A 16 -0.66 -11.18 -3.72
C MET A 16 -0.34 -11.62 -2.30
N THR A 17 -1.37 -11.90 -1.50
CA THR A 17 -1.19 -12.38 -0.14
C THR A 17 -0.37 -13.66 -0.12
N THR A 18 -0.74 -14.63 -0.95
CA THR A 18 -0.02 -15.91 -1.05
C THR A 18 1.44 -15.70 -1.46
N ALA A 19 1.67 -14.91 -2.51
CA ALA A 19 3.01 -14.67 -3.01
C ALA A 19 3.91 -13.98 -1.97
N LEU A 20 3.37 -13.00 -1.25
CA LEU A 20 4.12 -12.29 -0.21
C LEU A 20 4.41 -13.20 0.99
N GLN A 21 3.46 -14.03 1.39
CA GLN A 21 3.66 -14.99 2.47
C GLN A 21 4.72 -16.02 2.09
N MET A 22 4.73 -16.49 0.86
CA MET A 22 5.75 -17.42 0.36
C MET A 22 7.14 -16.79 0.35
N ALA A 23 7.22 -15.48 0.21
CA ALA A 23 8.49 -14.75 0.29
C ALA A 23 8.94 -14.49 1.74
N GLY A 24 8.18 -14.92 2.73
CA GLY A 24 8.55 -14.80 4.14
C GLY A 24 7.94 -13.61 4.88
N TYR A 25 7.02 -12.89 4.25
CA TYR A 25 6.38 -11.73 4.89
C TYR A 25 5.05 -12.10 5.53
N SER A 26 4.69 -11.41 6.61
CA SER A 26 3.33 -11.46 7.16
C SER A 26 2.49 -10.41 6.44
N VAL A 27 1.23 -10.75 6.12
CA VAL A 27 0.36 -9.85 5.37
C VAL A 27 -0.98 -9.70 6.08
N GLU A 28 -1.43 -8.46 6.23
CA GLU A 28 -2.78 -8.16 6.67
C GLU A 28 -3.50 -7.48 5.51
N ALA A 29 -4.57 -8.11 5.02
CA ALA A 29 -5.30 -7.65 3.85
C ALA A 29 -6.51 -6.81 4.24
N HIS A 30 -6.70 -5.74 3.49
CA HIS A 30 -7.86 -4.86 3.63
C HIS A 30 -8.52 -4.69 2.27
N THR A 31 -9.85 -4.65 2.27
CA THR A 31 -10.63 -4.45 1.05
C THR A 31 -11.19 -3.04 0.93
N THR A 32 -11.09 -2.24 1.99
CA THR A 32 -11.53 -0.84 2.01
C THR A 32 -10.48 0.05 2.62
N SER A 33 -10.47 1.31 2.17
CA SER A 33 -9.59 2.33 2.75
C SER A 33 -9.86 2.55 4.23
N ALA A 34 -11.13 2.53 4.63
CA ALA A 34 -11.51 2.70 6.04
C ALA A 34 -10.90 1.61 6.93
N SER A 35 -10.95 0.35 6.47
CA SER A 35 -10.36 -0.76 7.21
C SER A 35 -8.86 -0.57 7.41
N LEU A 36 -8.15 -0.17 6.34
CA LEU A 36 -6.71 0.10 6.42
C LEU A 36 -6.41 1.23 7.40
N LEU A 37 -7.12 2.36 7.28
CA LEU A 37 -6.91 3.51 8.16
C LEU A 37 -7.18 3.16 9.63
N ASP A 38 -8.26 2.43 9.90
CA ASP A 38 -8.59 2.01 11.27
C ASP A 38 -7.49 1.14 11.87
N SER A 39 -6.82 0.31 11.07
CA SER A 39 -5.75 -0.55 11.55
C SER A 39 -4.51 0.22 12.01
N LEU A 40 -4.34 1.46 11.55
CA LEU A 40 -3.22 2.32 11.94
C LEU A 40 -3.48 3.11 13.22
N LEU A 41 -4.68 2.98 13.78
CA LEU A 41 -5.11 3.75 14.94
C LEU A 41 -5.39 2.84 16.13
N THR A 42 -5.16 3.37 17.33
CA THR A 42 -5.64 2.79 18.59
C THR A 42 -6.52 3.84 19.24
N GLY A 43 -7.85 3.71 19.06
CA GLY A 43 -8.78 4.79 19.41
C GLY A 43 -8.60 5.98 18.47
N GLU A 44 -8.27 7.14 19.02
CA GLU A 44 -8.03 8.36 18.23
C GLU A 44 -6.54 8.59 17.92
N ASP A 45 -5.65 7.81 18.55
CA ASP A 45 -4.21 7.97 18.42
C ASP A 45 -3.64 6.95 17.44
N LEU A 46 -2.45 7.27 16.89
CA LEU A 46 -1.71 6.32 16.07
C LEU A 46 -1.31 5.10 16.92
N ALA A 47 -1.43 3.92 16.33
CA ALA A 47 -0.93 2.70 16.95
C ALA A 47 0.60 2.81 17.15
N ASP A 48 1.08 2.37 18.30
CA ASP A 48 2.51 2.36 18.61
C ASP A 48 2.86 1.04 19.30
N PRO A 49 3.66 0.16 18.67
CA PRO A 49 4.25 0.33 17.34
C PRO A 49 3.20 0.27 16.21
N LEU A 50 3.56 0.79 15.03
CA LEU A 50 2.69 0.66 13.86
C LEU A 50 2.58 -0.82 13.46
N PRO A 51 1.39 -1.25 12.98
CA PRO A 51 1.17 -2.66 12.64
C PRO A 51 1.91 -3.13 11.39
N TYR A 52 2.39 -2.22 10.55
CA TYR A 52 3.04 -2.56 9.29
C TYR A 52 4.37 -1.87 9.13
N ASP A 53 5.27 -2.53 8.40
CA ASP A 53 6.55 -1.95 7.97
C ASP A 53 6.44 -1.30 6.61
N VAL A 54 5.51 -1.78 5.77
CA VAL A 54 5.21 -1.26 4.42
C VAL A 54 3.73 -1.43 4.17
N VAL A 55 3.14 -0.49 3.43
CA VAL A 55 1.74 -0.59 2.96
C VAL A 55 1.74 -0.60 1.44
N ILE A 56 0.99 -1.53 0.86
CA ILE A 56 0.77 -1.60 -0.58
C ILE A 56 -0.69 -1.20 -0.84
N VAL A 57 -0.89 -0.20 -1.70
CA VAL A 57 -2.20 0.39 -1.96
C VAL A 57 -2.54 0.32 -3.43
N ASP A 58 -3.71 -0.26 -3.76
CA ASP A 58 -4.31 -0.13 -5.09
C ASP A 58 -5.02 1.21 -5.18
N LEU A 59 -4.66 2.03 -6.17
CA LEU A 59 -5.24 3.36 -6.36
C LEU A 59 -6.67 3.32 -6.86
N LEU A 60 -7.03 2.33 -7.69
CA LEU A 60 -8.33 2.27 -8.34
C LEU A 60 -9.34 1.46 -7.53
N LEU A 61 -9.58 1.89 -6.29
CA LEU A 61 -10.58 1.28 -5.43
C LEU A 61 -11.93 1.94 -5.66
N PRO A 62 -13.02 1.17 -5.70
CA PRO A 62 -14.37 1.74 -5.70
C PRO A 62 -14.72 2.30 -4.32
N GLY A 63 -15.71 3.19 -4.27
CA GLY A 63 -16.24 3.71 -3.02
C GLY A 63 -15.91 5.17 -2.77
N ASN A 64 -16.17 5.62 -1.53
CA ASN A 64 -16.11 7.04 -1.17
C ASN A 64 -14.70 7.56 -0.90
N MET A 65 -13.74 6.65 -0.72
CA MET A 65 -12.36 7.03 -0.47
C MET A 65 -11.44 6.26 -1.40
N PRO A 66 -11.08 6.83 -2.56
CA PRO A 66 -10.14 6.19 -3.47
C PRO A 66 -8.75 6.05 -2.85
N GLY A 67 -7.95 5.14 -3.39
CA GLY A 67 -6.62 4.84 -2.86
C GLY A 67 -5.73 6.07 -2.71
N LEU A 68 -5.78 7.01 -3.66
CA LEU A 68 -5.00 8.25 -3.57
C LEU A 68 -5.37 9.07 -2.33
N ALA A 69 -6.68 9.22 -2.05
CA ALA A 69 -7.14 9.94 -0.87
C ALA A 69 -6.71 9.23 0.42
N ALA A 70 -6.71 7.91 0.44
CA ALA A 70 -6.21 7.13 1.57
C ALA A 70 -4.73 7.41 1.84
N ILE A 71 -3.91 7.44 0.78
CA ILE A 71 -2.48 7.73 0.90
C ILE A 71 -2.25 9.14 1.43
N GLU A 72 -2.97 10.12 0.89
CA GLU A 72 -2.86 11.50 1.37
C GLU A 72 -3.22 11.61 2.85
N HIS A 73 -4.27 10.90 3.27
CA HIS A 73 -4.68 10.86 4.66
C HIS A 73 -3.59 10.23 5.56
N ILE A 74 -3.00 9.13 5.13
CA ILE A 74 -1.92 8.48 5.86
C ILE A 74 -0.73 9.45 6.00
N HIS A 75 -0.35 10.15 4.92
CA HIS A 75 0.78 11.08 4.94
C HIS A 75 0.55 12.29 5.85
N GLN A 76 -0.70 12.65 6.12
CA GLN A 76 -1.00 13.68 7.12
C GLN A 76 -0.73 13.20 8.55
N LEU A 77 -0.83 11.89 8.78
CA LEU A 77 -0.70 11.29 10.11
C LEU A 77 0.70 10.70 10.36
N ILE A 78 1.31 10.15 9.33
CA ILE A 78 2.53 9.36 9.45
C ILE A 78 3.52 9.75 8.36
N SER A 79 4.78 9.99 8.73
CA SER A 79 5.83 10.30 7.76
C SER A 79 6.04 9.13 6.79
N PRO A 80 6.28 9.40 5.48
CA PRO A 80 6.64 8.36 4.50
C PRO A 80 7.89 7.56 4.88
N LYS A 81 8.78 8.13 5.66
CA LYS A 81 9.97 7.43 6.16
C LYS A 81 9.61 6.40 7.23
N ARG A 82 8.60 6.69 8.04
CA ARG A 82 8.16 5.79 9.11
C ARG A 82 7.27 4.68 8.58
N LEU A 83 6.43 4.96 7.56
CA LEU A 83 5.56 3.98 6.92
C LEU A 83 5.65 4.14 5.41
N PRO A 84 6.60 3.46 4.75
CA PRO A 84 6.69 3.49 3.29
C PRO A 84 5.46 2.91 2.63
N ILE A 85 5.05 3.50 1.50
CA ILE A 85 3.90 3.07 0.72
C ILE A 85 4.35 2.74 -0.69
N ILE A 86 3.85 1.62 -1.22
CA ILE A 86 4.00 1.26 -2.63
C ILE A 86 2.62 1.31 -3.26
N ILE A 87 2.50 2.02 -4.38
CA ILE A 87 1.25 2.10 -5.13
C ILE A 87 1.27 1.06 -6.23
N ILE A 88 0.15 0.34 -6.38
CA ILE A 88 -0.10 -0.50 -7.55
C ILE A 88 -1.35 0.02 -8.25
N SER A 89 -1.36 0.01 -9.59
CA SER A 89 -2.49 0.55 -10.31
C SER A 89 -2.52 0.10 -11.78
N ALA A 90 -3.74 -0.08 -12.32
CA ALA A 90 -3.97 -0.28 -13.75
C ALA A 90 -4.18 1.04 -14.48
N CYS A 91 -3.70 2.15 -13.95
CA CYS A 91 -3.90 3.49 -14.51
C CYS A 91 -3.21 3.67 -15.86
N SER A 92 -3.69 4.65 -16.64
CA SER A 92 -3.06 5.07 -17.89
C SER A 92 -1.74 5.80 -17.62
N GLN A 93 -0.96 6.02 -18.67
CA GLN A 93 0.29 6.79 -18.55
C GLN A 93 0.03 8.22 -18.06
N VAL A 94 -1.06 8.84 -18.52
CA VAL A 94 -1.42 10.20 -18.10
C VAL A 94 -1.76 10.23 -16.61
N GLU A 95 -2.56 9.27 -16.15
CA GLU A 95 -2.92 9.16 -14.74
C GLU A 95 -1.68 8.89 -13.87
N LEU A 96 -0.76 8.04 -14.34
CA LEU A 96 0.49 7.75 -13.66
C LEU A 96 1.31 9.03 -13.45
N GLU A 97 1.41 9.87 -14.49
CA GLU A 97 2.14 11.13 -14.40
C GLU A 97 1.51 12.08 -13.38
N GLN A 98 0.17 12.13 -13.33
CA GLN A 98 -0.55 12.93 -12.34
C GLN A 98 -0.28 12.46 -10.92
N VAL A 99 -0.24 11.15 -10.71
CA VAL A 99 0.07 10.57 -9.40
C VAL A 99 1.50 10.92 -9.00
N LYS A 100 2.46 10.82 -9.91
CA LYS A 100 3.86 11.15 -9.65
C LYS A 100 4.07 12.63 -9.31
N GLU A 101 3.27 13.51 -9.89
CA GLU A 101 3.31 14.93 -9.53
C GLU A 101 2.87 15.17 -8.09
N LYS A 102 1.81 14.48 -7.66
CA LYS A 102 1.27 14.63 -6.31
C LYS A 102 2.09 13.90 -5.25
N LEU A 103 2.67 12.76 -5.61
CA LEU A 103 3.37 11.86 -4.70
C LEU A 103 4.72 11.45 -5.31
N PRO A 104 5.67 12.41 -5.46
CA PRO A 104 6.92 12.14 -6.19
C PRO A 104 7.82 11.11 -5.52
N ASP A 105 7.70 10.93 -4.21
CA ASP A 105 8.56 10.02 -3.46
C ASP A 105 7.94 8.63 -3.27
N VAL A 106 6.73 8.39 -3.78
CA VAL A 106 6.03 7.11 -3.62
C VAL A 106 6.23 6.27 -4.89
N PRO A 107 6.83 5.08 -4.78
CA PRO A 107 6.98 4.21 -5.96
C PRO A 107 5.64 3.68 -6.44
N VAL A 108 5.49 3.62 -7.77
CA VAL A 108 4.27 3.16 -8.42
C VAL A 108 4.61 2.01 -9.35
N LEU A 109 3.88 0.89 -9.20
CA LEU A 109 3.92 -0.24 -10.13
C LEU A 109 2.63 -0.28 -10.93
N ARG A 110 2.75 -0.23 -12.25
CA ARG A 110 1.59 -0.37 -13.15
C ARG A 110 1.28 -1.85 -13.36
N LYS A 111 0.00 -2.18 -13.29
CA LYS A 111 -0.50 -3.52 -13.65
C LYS A 111 -0.48 -3.70 -15.18
N PRO A 112 -0.11 -4.87 -15.72
CA PRO A 112 0.46 -6.01 -14.99
C PRO A 112 1.94 -5.78 -14.64
N PHE A 113 2.35 -6.26 -13.49
CA PHE A 113 3.74 -6.20 -13.05
C PHE A 113 4.23 -7.59 -12.65
N LYS A 114 5.55 -7.77 -12.65
CA LYS A 114 6.15 -9.02 -12.18
C LYS A 114 6.25 -9.00 -10.66
N MET A 115 5.89 -10.11 -10.03
CA MET A 115 5.97 -10.22 -8.57
C MET A 115 7.41 -9.97 -8.07
N ASN A 116 8.42 -10.41 -8.81
CA ASN A 116 9.81 -10.15 -8.44
C ASN A 116 10.14 -8.66 -8.36
N THR A 117 9.53 -7.84 -9.22
CA THR A 117 9.72 -6.38 -9.18
C THR A 117 9.16 -5.81 -7.88
N LEU A 118 7.97 -6.24 -7.48
CA LEU A 118 7.38 -5.83 -6.22
C LEU A 118 8.24 -6.27 -5.02
N LEU A 119 8.69 -7.51 -5.03
CA LEU A 119 9.53 -8.03 -3.94
C LEU A 119 10.84 -7.26 -3.81
N GLN A 120 11.45 -6.86 -4.92
CA GLN A 120 12.65 -6.04 -4.91
C GLN A 120 12.41 -4.65 -4.30
N LEU A 121 11.26 -4.03 -4.59
CA LEU A 121 10.89 -2.76 -3.98
C LEU A 121 10.72 -2.91 -2.47
N ILE A 122 10.06 -3.95 -2.03
CA ILE A 122 9.85 -4.22 -0.60
C ILE A 122 11.20 -4.40 0.11
N GLU A 123 12.14 -5.13 -0.51
CA GLU A 123 13.48 -5.33 0.05
C GLU A 123 14.21 -4.01 0.25
N LYS A 124 14.08 -3.07 -0.68
CA LYS A 124 14.71 -1.75 -0.57
C LYS A 124 14.13 -0.91 0.57
N MET A 125 12.92 -1.24 1.02
CA MET A 125 12.23 -0.50 2.08
C MET A 125 12.41 -1.11 3.45
N LYS A 126 13.11 -2.24 3.55
CA LYS A 126 13.40 -2.84 4.86
C LYS A 126 14.23 -1.86 5.70
N PRO A 127 13.91 -1.71 6.99
CA PRO A 127 14.77 -0.95 7.88
C PRO A 127 16.16 -1.59 7.94
N SER A 128 17.16 -0.77 7.85
CA SER A 128 18.55 -1.23 7.92
C SER A 128 18.99 -1.53 9.35
#